data_4b843410f80cc7c97ff7cd52ca7d07eb
#
_entry.id   4b843410f80cc7c97ff7cd52ca7d07eb
#
_cell.length_a   1.000
_cell.length_b   1.000
_cell.length_c   1.000
_cell.angle_alpha   90.00
_cell.angle_beta   90.00
_cell.angle_gamma   90.00
#
_symmetry.space_group_name_H-M   'P 1'
#
loop_
_entity.id
_entity.type
_entity.pdbx_description
1 polymer ?
#
loop_
_entity_poly.entity_id
_entity_poly.type
_entity_poly.pdbx_seq_one_letter_code
_entity_poly.pdbx_strand_id
1 'polypeptide(L)'
;YVRPKCLIPFLPLILYLTAQALEGLRQKKIRHSLPLALLCAIPVIIQLIFLLHNQQVRHLVTADLVLLLVCASLGAFLEEKEIMIPFSCWWINLGGLVLLLAIPSMLYLTKGQEEHYATVADESRDYFSREDLEACCENPQARFDVIEHPSNNSNYVTTGDQNKSTLYSSISNSTYNTLLYDILQMPISIRNRVAMTADVNPFQEYLMGVRYIQTKADKVPAGYKTLLEKDGHILAENSNVLPIAYGSTALMTESEYDKLSYPQTLDTITNRTIVPDSPDNSENASDLSAAFLPYASQMKEYSLPADFLDHKTSKKSETVRRELPETLPASTILLLSFDVKYNGEKDMSITINGIRNRLSGSEAPYPNNNDTFYYMISSNEDMDALDIMFSKGEYKLTNIKAYTLPLSLLFHPGLVAFQEKEVSGKEILNGSIDMPKDGYFVTSYTFSKGYIVCVDGKEAAPVQVNKAFLGFPL
;
A
#
# COMPACT_ATOMS: atom_id res chain seq x y z
N TYR A 1 5.84 20.17 -7.69
CA TYR A 1 6.60 19.64 -6.52
C TYR A 1 7.58 18.58 -7.03
N VAL A 2 8.81 18.98 -7.34
CA VAL A 2 9.86 18.03 -7.77
C VAL A 2 10.46 17.41 -6.51
N ARG A 3 10.13 16.14 -6.26
CA ARG A 3 10.78 15.39 -5.17
C ARG A 3 12.23 15.08 -5.57
N PRO A 4 13.20 15.09 -4.63
CA PRO A 4 14.59 14.73 -4.93
C PRO A 4 14.75 13.40 -5.66
N LYS A 5 13.85 12.45 -5.44
CA LYS A 5 13.79 11.15 -6.14
C LYS A 5 13.67 11.26 -7.67
N CYS A 6 13.06 12.32 -8.18
CA CYS A 6 12.94 12.55 -9.64
C CYS A 6 14.29 12.89 -10.29
N LEU A 7 15.30 13.28 -9.51
CA LEU A 7 16.64 13.60 -10.02
C LEU A 7 17.51 12.35 -10.20
N ILE A 8 17.18 11.23 -9.53
CA ILE A 8 18.00 10.01 -9.56
C ILE A 8 18.27 9.51 -11.00
N PRO A 9 17.29 9.44 -11.92
CA PRO A 9 17.55 9.01 -13.30
C PRO A 9 18.47 9.94 -14.07
N PHE A 10 18.57 11.20 -13.66
CA PHE A 10 19.41 12.22 -14.31
C PHE A 10 20.82 12.31 -13.73
N LEU A 11 21.11 11.65 -12.60
CA LEU A 11 22.43 11.69 -11.96
C LEU A 11 23.56 11.29 -12.93
N PRO A 12 23.48 10.22 -13.75
CA PRO A 12 24.51 9.87 -14.70
C PRO A 12 24.79 10.98 -15.72
N LEU A 13 23.74 11.65 -16.21
CA LEU A 13 23.87 12.79 -17.13
C LEU A 13 24.51 13.98 -16.45
N ILE A 14 24.12 14.31 -15.22
CA ILE A 14 24.69 15.41 -14.44
C ILE A 14 26.18 15.14 -14.20
N LEU A 15 26.55 13.93 -13.78
CA LEU A 15 27.95 13.56 -13.57
C LEU A 15 28.77 13.61 -14.86
N TYR A 16 28.22 13.16 -15.98
CA TYR A 16 28.86 13.25 -17.29
C TYR A 16 29.12 14.70 -17.72
N LEU A 17 28.11 15.58 -17.61
CA LEU A 17 28.25 17.01 -17.94
C LEU A 17 29.27 17.70 -17.01
N THR A 18 29.27 17.35 -15.72
CA THR A 18 30.25 17.85 -14.76
C THR A 18 31.67 17.41 -15.13
N ALA A 19 31.84 16.14 -15.47
CA ALA A 19 33.14 15.62 -15.93
C ALA A 19 33.64 16.30 -17.21
N GLN A 20 32.74 16.56 -18.17
CA GLN A 20 33.07 17.32 -19.39
C GLN A 20 33.47 18.77 -19.13
N ALA A 21 32.76 19.44 -18.19
CA ALA A 21 33.11 20.82 -17.80
C ALA A 21 34.46 20.85 -17.11
N LEU A 22 34.77 19.93 -16.19
CA LEU A 22 36.07 19.83 -15.54
C LEU A 22 37.21 19.55 -16.54
N GLU A 23 36.96 18.66 -17.52
CA GLU A 23 37.94 18.38 -18.57
C GLU A 23 38.16 19.61 -19.50
N GLY A 24 37.08 20.35 -19.80
CA GLY A 24 37.15 21.61 -20.53
C GLY A 24 38.01 22.68 -19.81
N LEU A 25 37.87 22.75 -18.47
CA LEU A 25 38.72 23.61 -17.64
C LEU A 25 40.18 23.14 -17.62
N ARG A 26 40.41 21.80 -17.49
CA ARG A 26 41.75 21.20 -17.55
C ARG A 26 42.45 21.47 -18.86
N GLN A 27 41.75 21.37 -19.97
CA GLN A 27 42.26 21.62 -21.31
C GLN A 27 42.34 23.12 -21.67
N LYS A 28 41.98 24.03 -20.77
CA LYS A 28 41.88 25.49 -20.99
C LYS A 28 40.94 25.88 -22.13
N LYS A 29 40.01 24.99 -22.51
CA LYS A 29 38.93 25.29 -23.47
C LYS A 29 37.84 26.14 -22.86
N ILE A 30 37.64 26.01 -21.56
CA ILE A 30 36.75 26.83 -20.75
C ILE A 30 37.65 27.65 -19.81
N ARG A 31 37.42 28.97 -19.73
CA ARG A 31 38.13 29.87 -18.81
C ARG A 31 37.21 30.29 -17.69
N HIS A 32 37.79 30.50 -16.52
CA HIS A 32 37.07 31.09 -15.40
C HIS A 32 36.75 32.54 -15.77
N SER A 33 35.50 32.92 -15.55
CA SER A 33 35.09 34.30 -15.73
C SER A 33 34.04 34.67 -14.71
N LEU A 34 34.13 35.87 -14.16
CA LEU A 34 33.15 36.40 -13.22
C LEU A 34 31.73 36.46 -13.84
N PRO A 35 31.53 36.87 -15.11
CA PRO A 35 30.22 36.82 -15.74
C PRO A 35 29.63 35.41 -15.79
N LEU A 36 30.43 34.38 -16.07
CA LEU A 36 29.97 32.99 -16.08
C LEU A 36 29.54 32.52 -14.69
N ALA A 37 30.33 32.86 -13.66
CA ALA A 37 30.02 32.56 -12.28
C ALA A 37 28.70 33.22 -11.82
N LEU A 38 28.50 34.48 -12.20
CA LEU A 38 27.24 35.19 -11.92
C LEU A 38 26.05 34.55 -12.66
N LEU A 39 26.24 34.13 -13.88
CA LEU A 39 25.20 33.39 -14.62
C LEU A 39 24.84 32.08 -13.92
N CYS A 40 25.82 31.31 -13.44
CA CYS A 40 25.60 30.06 -12.66
C CYS A 40 24.97 30.34 -11.31
N ALA A 41 25.16 31.50 -10.70
CA ALA A 41 24.55 31.89 -9.45
C ALA A 41 23.04 32.20 -9.56
N ILE A 42 22.55 32.57 -10.74
CA ILE A 42 21.12 32.93 -10.96
C ILE A 42 20.15 31.85 -10.47
N PRO A 43 20.27 30.55 -10.84
CA PRO A 43 19.37 29.52 -10.36
C PRO A 43 19.40 29.38 -8.83
N VAL A 44 20.58 29.53 -8.21
CA VAL A 44 20.77 29.44 -6.76
C VAL A 44 20.10 30.63 -6.06
N ILE A 45 20.23 31.82 -6.60
CA ILE A 45 19.58 33.03 -6.08
C ILE A 45 18.05 32.90 -6.18
N ILE A 46 17.54 32.44 -7.32
CA ILE A 46 16.10 32.17 -7.51
C ILE A 46 15.63 31.18 -6.45
N GLN A 47 16.35 30.08 -6.24
CA GLN A 47 16.02 29.09 -5.23
C GLN A 47 16.01 29.67 -3.81
N LEU A 48 16.95 30.57 -3.47
CA LEU A 48 16.97 31.26 -2.19
C LEU A 48 15.72 32.13 -1.98
N ILE A 49 15.23 32.79 -3.02
CA ILE A 49 14.00 33.59 -2.96
C ILE A 49 12.80 32.73 -2.64
N PHE A 50 12.67 31.57 -3.29
CA PHE A 50 11.56 30.63 -3.05
C PHE A 50 11.66 29.90 -1.70
N LEU A 51 12.84 29.76 -1.11
CA LEU A 51 13.10 29.08 0.17
C LEU A 51 13.05 30.00 1.39
N LEU A 52 12.50 31.22 1.27
CA LEU A 52 12.45 32.21 2.35
C LEU A 52 11.84 31.69 3.68
N HIS A 53 10.94 30.70 3.61
CA HIS A 53 10.26 30.15 4.77
C HIS A 53 11.00 28.98 5.48
N ASN A 54 12.02 28.39 4.85
CA ASN A 54 12.78 27.28 5.43
C ASN A 54 14.21 27.71 5.80
N GLN A 55 14.40 28.16 7.04
CA GLN A 55 15.67 28.68 7.51
C GLN A 55 16.84 27.70 7.38
N GLN A 56 16.64 26.41 7.66
CA GLN A 56 17.72 25.41 7.62
C GLN A 56 18.26 25.22 6.19
N VAL A 57 17.38 25.01 5.23
CA VAL A 57 17.77 24.85 3.81
C VAL A 57 18.36 26.15 3.27
N ARG A 58 17.85 27.31 3.70
CA ARG A 58 18.36 28.62 3.30
C ARG A 58 19.82 28.82 3.69
N HIS A 59 20.24 28.41 4.89
CA HIS A 59 21.64 28.54 5.31
C HIS A 59 22.57 27.66 4.45
N LEU A 60 22.16 26.46 4.10
CA LEU A 60 22.92 25.55 3.24
C LEU A 60 23.10 26.13 1.84
N VAL A 61 22.02 26.57 1.20
CA VAL A 61 22.05 27.16 -0.16
C VAL A 61 22.84 28.48 -0.16
N THR A 62 22.81 29.26 0.93
CA THR A 62 23.63 30.46 1.05
C THR A 62 25.12 30.12 1.15
N ALA A 63 25.50 29.09 1.91
CA ALA A 63 26.87 28.62 2.00
C ALA A 63 27.39 28.11 0.63
N ASP A 64 26.58 27.38 -0.12
CA ASP A 64 26.90 26.93 -1.48
C ASP A 64 27.13 28.10 -2.44
N LEU A 65 26.28 29.13 -2.38
CA LEU A 65 26.43 30.33 -3.20
C LEU A 65 27.73 31.08 -2.90
N VAL A 66 28.02 31.27 -1.61
CA VAL A 66 29.25 31.95 -1.17
C VAL A 66 30.48 31.17 -1.64
N LEU A 67 30.50 29.87 -1.45
CA LEU A 67 31.61 29.00 -1.87
C LEU A 67 31.78 28.98 -3.40
N LEU A 68 30.72 28.95 -4.16
CA LEU A 68 30.74 29.06 -5.63
C LEU A 68 31.38 30.37 -6.07
N LEU A 69 30.95 31.51 -5.48
CA LEU A 69 31.48 32.82 -5.83
C LEU A 69 32.96 32.97 -5.43
N VAL A 70 33.36 32.47 -4.26
CA VAL A 70 34.76 32.47 -3.81
C VAL A 70 35.63 31.63 -4.74
N CYS A 71 35.23 30.40 -5.09
CA CYS A 71 35.99 29.52 -5.99
C CYS A 71 36.12 30.15 -7.38
N ALA A 72 35.04 30.72 -7.92
CA ALA A 72 35.04 31.35 -9.21
C ALA A 72 35.91 32.62 -9.24
N SER A 73 35.84 33.45 -8.21
CA SER A 73 36.65 34.68 -8.13
C SER A 73 38.14 34.34 -7.98
N LEU A 74 38.47 33.36 -7.17
CA LEU A 74 39.84 32.87 -7.00
C LEU A 74 40.40 32.30 -8.30
N GLY A 75 39.60 31.47 -8.97
CA GLY A 75 39.96 30.88 -10.28
C GLY A 75 40.22 31.96 -11.32
N ALA A 76 39.33 32.97 -11.44
CA ALA A 76 39.50 34.09 -12.37
C ALA A 76 40.76 34.93 -12.06
N PHE A 77 41.01 35.24 -10.76
CA PHE A 77 42.19 35.98 -10.31
C PHE A 77 43.48 35.23 -10.66
N LEU A 78 43.54 33.92 -10.42
CA LEU A 78 44.75 33.11 -10.69
C LEU A 78 45.02 33.00 -12.21
N GLU A 79 43.96 32.91 -13.04
CA GLU A 79 44.11 32.94 -14.50
C GLU A 79 44.58 34.28 -15.00
N GLU A 80 44.07 35.40 -14.49
CA GLU A 80 44.43 36.77 -14.90
C GLU A 80 45.91 37.11 -14.57
N LYS A 81 46.40 36.63 -13.43
CA LYS A 81 47.76 36.90 -12.94
C LYS A 81 48.80 35.93 -13.52
N GLU A 82 48.43 34.98 -14.31
CA GLU A 82 49.30 33.90 -14.87
C GLU A 82 50.16 33.22 -13.77
N ILE A 83 49.66 33.18 -12.54
CA ILE A 83 50.38 32.56 -11.41
C ILE A 83 50.42 31.07 -11.71
N MET A 84 51.58 30.56 -12.12
CA MET A 84 51.86 29.14 -12.25
C MET A 84 51.95 28.51 -10.84
N ILE A 85 50.81 28.11 -10.29
CA ILE A 85 50.78 27.25 -9.12
C ILE A 85 51.11 25.83 -9.61
N PRO A 86 51.93 25.03 -8.90
CA PRO A 86 52.22 23.64 -9.23
C PRO A 86 50.97 22.79 -9.36
N PHE A 87 49.91 23.16 -8.65
CA PHE A 87 48.58 22.64 -8.82
C PHE A 87 47.84 23.45 -9.87
N SER A 88 47.54 22.85 -11.00
CA SER A 88 46.72 23.45 -12.02
C SER A 88 45.40 23.96 -11.44
N CYS A 89 44.81 25.02 -12.03
CA CYS A 89 43.47 25.52 -11.64
C CYS A 89 42.41 24.41 -11.58
N TRP A 90 42.67 23.29 -12.27
CA TRP A 90 41.84 22.07 -12.19
C TRP A 90 41.71 21.52 -10.78
N TRP A 91 42.79 21.45 -9.99
CA TRP A 91 42.75 20.96 -8.61
C TRP A 91 41.96 21.87 -7.68
N ILE A 92 41.98 23.20 -7.93
CA ILE A 92 41.18 24.16 -7.19
C ILE A 92 39.71 23.94 -7.46
N ASN A 93 39.33 23.70 -8.73
CA ASN A 93 37.95 23.39 -9.09
C ASN A 93 37.47 22.06 -8.53
N LEU A 94 38.32 21.04 -8.58
CA LEU A 94 38.01 19.74 -7.99
C LEU A 94 37.88 19.84 -6.47
N GLY A 95 38.79 20.52 -5.80
CA GLY A 95 38.70 20.79 -4.37
C GLY A 95 37.46 21.59 -3.98
N GLY A 96 37.13 22.64 -4.74
CA GLY A 96 35.89 23.41 -4.59
C GLY A 96 34.63 22.56 -4.76
N LEU A 97 34.59 21.68 -5.76
CA LEU A 97 33.48 20.76 -5.97
C LEU A 97 33.36 19.76 -4.81
N VAL A 98 34.45 19.22 -4.32
CA VAL A 98 34.45 18.31 -3.16
C VAL A 98 33.93 19.03 -1.92
N LEU A 99 34.33 20.28 -1.68
CA LEU A 99 33.83 21.08 -0.55
C LEU A 99 32.36 21.44 -0.72
N LEU A 100 31.90 21.79 -1.93
CA LEU A 100 30.48 22.02 -2.25
C LEU A 100 29.60 20.81 -1.98
N LEU A 101 30.12 19.61 -2.13
CA LEU A 101 29.40 18.40 -1.82
C LEU A 101 29.52 17.98 -0.34
N ALA A 102 30.73 18.11 0.23
CA ALA A 102 31.02 17.63 1.56
C ALA A 102 30.41 18.50 2.66
N ILE A 103 30.51 19.85 2.53
CA ILE A 103 30.02 20.77 3.57
C ILE A 103 28.50 20.68 3.77
N PRO A 104 27.65 20.79 2.72
CA PRO A 104 26.21 20.60 2.89
C PRO A 104 25.85 19.22 3.41
N SER A 105 26.54 18.17 2.95
CA SER A 105 26.31 16.80 3.42
C SER A 105 26.65 16.64 4.90
N MET A 106 27.78 17.17 5.36
CA MET A 106 28.15 17.15 6.77
C MET A 106 27.19 17.95 7.64
N LEU A 107 26.79 19.15 7.19
CA LEU A 107 25.83 19.99 7.91
C LEU A 107 24.44 19.34 7.97
N TYR A 108 24.06 18.62 6.92
CA TYR A 108 22.82 17.84 6.90
C TYR A 108 22.87 16.68 7.89
N LEU A 109 23.98 15.95 7.92
CA LEU A 109 24.18 14.82 8.84
C LEU A 109 24.30 15.23 10.30
N THR A 110 24.94 16.40 10.58
CA THR A 110 25.17 16.86 11.96
C THR A 110 24.01 17.61 12.59
N LYS A 111 23.04 18.09 11.78
CA LYS A 111 21.89 18.86 12.29
C LYS A 111 20.62 18.04 12.44
N GLY A 112 20.67 16.93 13.17
CA GLY A 112 19.46 16.34 13.72
C GLY A 112 18.69 15.41 12.78
N GLN A 113 19.41 14.67 11.95
CA GLN A 113 18.80 13.53 11.25
C GLN A 113 18.83 12.24 12.10
N GLU A 114 19.42 12.30 13.30
CA GLU A 114 19.44 11.16 14.24
C GLU A 114 18.05 10.64 14.59
N GLU A 115 17.05 11.52 14.62
CA GLU A 115 15.65 11.12 14.83
C GLU A 115 15.01 10.35 13.66
N HIS A 116 15.68 10.28 12.51
CA HIS A 116 15.15 9.63 11.30
C HIS A 116 15.86 8.32 10.94
N TYR A 117 16.89 7.95 11.70
CA TYR A 117 17.52 6.64 11.57
C TYR A 117 16.78 5.64 12.47
N ALA A 118 16.15 4.64 11.87
CA ALA A 118 15.63 3.51 12.61
C ALA A 118 16.80 2.76 13.27
N THR A 119 16.64 2.36 14.52
CA THR A 119 17.53 1.40 15.15
C THR A 119 17.26 0.00 14.60
N VAL A 120 18.19 -0.94 14.76
CA VAL A 120 17.95 -2.35 14.38
C VAL A 120 16.71 -2.90 15.08
N ALA A 121 16.45 -2.47 16.32
CA ALA A 121 15.24 -2.83 17.06
C ALA A 121 13.95 -2.25 16.44
N ASP A 122 14.03 -1.05 15.83
CA ASP A 122 12.89 -0.44 15.14
C ASP A 122 12.64 -1.05 13.76
N GLU A 123 13.62 -1.75 13.19
CA GLU A 123 13.48 -2.45 11.91
C GLU A 123 12.75 -3.77 12.07
N SER A 124 12.82 -4.40 13.23
CA SER A 124 12.13 -5.66 13.53
C SER A 124 10.70 -5.39 13.98
N ARG A 125 9.78 -5.37 13.03
CA ARG A 125 8.33 -5.22 13.31
C ARG A 125 7.59 -6.54 13.32
N ASP A 126 8.21 -7.61 12.86
CA ASP A 126 7.70 -8.97 12.96
C ASP A 126 8.26 -9.57 14.25
N TYR A 127 7.42 -9.67 15.29
CA TYR A 127 7.80 -10.20 16.60
C TYR A 127 7.87 -11.72 16.63
N PHE A 128 7.26 -12.38 15.65
CA PHE A 128 7.26 -13.83 15.51
C PHE A 128 8.27 -14.23 14.44
N SER A 129 9.25 -15.04 14.84
CA SER A 129 10.25 -15.58 13.94
C SER A 129 9.66 -16.69 13.07
N ARG A 130 10.42 -17.14 12.07
CA ARG A 130 10.03 -18.30 11.27
C ARG A 130 9.90 -19.54 12.12
N GLU A 131 10.78 -19.73 13.10
CA GLU A 131 10.73 -20.86 14.04
C GLU A 131 9.45 -20.81 14.89
N ASP A 132 9.01 -19.62 15.33
CA ASP A 132 7.74 -19.45 16.02
C ASP A 132 6.57 -19.90 15.12
N LEU A 133 6.58 -19.52 13.84
CA LEU A 133 5.54 -19.89 12.87
C LEU A 133 5.57 -21.40 12.57
N GLU A 134 6.73 -21.99 12.36
CA GLU A 134 6.89 -23.43 12.10
C GLU A 134 6.46 -24.28 13.30
N ALA A 135 6.63 -23.77 14.51
CA ALA A 135 6.23 -24.47 15.74
C ALA A 135 4.71 -24.43 16.01
N CYS A 136 4.02 -23.36 15.56
CA CYS A 136 2.62 -23.11 15.93
C CYS A 136 1.64 -23.23 14.76
N CYS A 137 2.09 -23.10 13.52
CA CYS A 137 1.24 -23.01 12.35
C CYS A 137 1.24 -24.32 11.55
N GLU A 138 0.05 -24.83 11.23
CA GLU A 138 -0.08 -26.01 10.36
C GLU A 138 0.45 -25.77 8.94
N ASN A 139 0.28 -24.53 8.43
CA ASN A 139 0.76 -24.13 7.13
C ASN A 139 1.56 -22.81 7.22
N PRO A 140 2.86 -22.87 7.54
CA PRO A 140 3.68 -21.68 7.69
C PRO A 140 3.90 -20.90 6.39
N GLN A 141 3.52 -21.47 5.23
CA GLN A 141 3.55 -20.80 3.93
C GLN A 141 2.27 -20.00 3.63
N ALA A 142 1.22 -20.13 4.43
CA ALA A 142 0.02 -19.31 4.31
C ALA A 142 0.34 -17.84 4.58
N ARG A 143 -0.54 -16.93 4.12
CA ARG A 143 -0.32 -15.51 4.33
C ARG A 143 -0.35 -15.12 5.79
N PHE A 144 0.63 -14.31 6.14
CA PHE A 144 0.83 -13.73 7.46
C PHE A 144 0.92 -12.20 7.34
N ASP A 145 0.01 -11.48 7.96
CA ASP A 145 -0.01 -10.02 7.96
C ASP A 145 0.16 -9.45 9.37
N VAL A 146 0.73 -8.25 9.45
CA VAL A 146 0.88 -7.48 10.70
C VAL A 146 -0.14 -6.36 10.68
N ILE A 147 -1.14 -6.41 11.58
CA ILE A 147 -2.26 -5.47 11.62
C ILE A 147 -2.23 -4.51 12.81
N GLU A 148 -1.16 -4.49 13.58
CA GLU A 148 -1.04 -3.66 14.80
C GLU A 148 -1.08 -2.18 14.50
N HIS A 149 -0.53 -1.78 13.37
CA HIS A 149 -0.50 -0.41 12.90
C HIS A 149 -0.86 -0.33 11.42
N PRO A 150 -1.77 0.55 11.01
CA PRO A 150 -2.15 0.72 9.61
C PRO A 150 -0.99 1.12 8.68
N SER A 151 0.07 1.72 9.23
CA SER A 151 1.29 2.10 8.50
C SER A 151 2.40 1.06 8.54
N ASN A 152 2.21 -0.03 9.27
CA ASN A 152 3.16 -1.14 9.30
C ASN A 152 3.04 -1.96 8.04
N ASN A 153 3.87 -1.81 7.34
CA ASN A 153 4.56 -2.07 6.47
C ASN A 153 4.65 -3.21 5.62
N SER A 154 4.01 -2.94 4.73
CA SER A 154 3.93 -3.63 3.49
C SER A 154 5.24 -4.13 2.92
N ASN A 155 6.35 -3.56 3.19
CA ASN A 155 7.61 -3.97 2.58
C ASN A 155 8.62 -4.53 3.59
N TYR A 156 8.24 -4.69 4.84
CA TYR A 156 9.09 -5.30 5.87
C TYR A 156 8.82 -6.79 5.97
N VAL A 157 9.58 -7.55 5.25
CA VAL A 157 9.64 -8.99 5.39
C VAL A 157 11.00 -9.27 6.03
N THR A 158 11.04 -9.34 7.34
CA THR A 158 12.30 -9.55 8.07
C THR A 158 12.76 -11.00 8.07
N THR A 159 11.83 -11.93 7.91
CA THR A 159 12.10 -13.38 7.98
C THR A 159 12.19 -14.06 6.62
N GLY A 160 12.16 -13.31 5.52
CA GLY A 160 12.50 -13.79 4.17
C GLY A 160 11.42 -14.55 3.42
N ASP A 161 10.67 -15.45 4.01
CA ASP A 161 9.79 -16.39 3.29
C ASP A 161 8.32 -16.27 3.67
N GLN A 162 7.90 -15.12 4.20
CA GLN A 162 6.50 -14.88 4.54
C GLN A 162 5.73 -14.32 3.35
N ASN A 163 4.59 -14.92 3.05
CA ASN A 163 3.63 -14.38 2.11
C ASN A 163 2.78 -13.29 2.79
N LYS A 164 2.78 -12.07 2.25
CA LYS A 164 1.96 -10.95 2.76
C LYS A 164 0.92 -10.50 1.73
N SER A 165 -0.20 -9.98 2.19
CA SER A 165 -1.21 -9.36 1.32
C SER A 165 -0.96 -7.87 1.11
N THR A 166 -0.04 -7.29 1.86
CA THR A 166 0.23 -5.86 1.94
C THR A 166 1.38 -5.42 1.06
N LEU A 167 1.29 -4.21 0.51
CA LEU A 167 2.28 -3.66 -0.41
C LEU A 167 2.33 -2.13 -0.30
N TYR A 168 3.55 -1.59 -0.27
CA TYR A 168 3.76 -0.17 -0.60
C TYR A 168 4.55 -0.06 -1.90
N SER A 169 3.92 0.47 -2.94
CA SER A 169 4.59 0.73 -4.22
C SER A 169 3.99 1.95 -4.91
N SER A 170 4.86 2.81 -5.44
CA SER A 170 4.43 3.91 -6.32
C SER A 170 4.03 3.41 -7.72
N ILE A 171 4.35 2.15 -8.03
CA ILE A 171 3.97 1.43 -9.25
C ILE A 171 3.22 0.18 -8.79
N SER A 172 1.95 0.33 -8.52
CA SER A 172 1.09 -0.80 -8.12
C SER A 172 0.36 -1.37 -9.33
N ASN A 173 0.01 -2.65 -9.22
CA ASN A 173 -0.89 -3.27 -10.20
C ASN A 173 -2.28 -2.62 -10.08
N SER A 174 -2.80 -2.09 -11.19
CA SER A 174 -4.06 -1.35 -11.21
C SER A 174 -5.26 -2.22 -10.86
N THR A 175 -5.29 -3.48 -11.30
CA THR A 175 -6.40 -4.39 -11.03
C THR A 175 -6.46 -4.76 -9.55
N TYR A 176 -5.30 -4.97 -8.92
CA TYR A 176 -5.23 -5.22 -7.48
C TYR A 176 -5.65 -3.99 -6.66
N ASN A 177 -5.26 -2.79 -7.11
CA ASN A 177 -5.72 -1.55 -6.48
C ASN A 177 -7.25 -1.39 -6.56
N THR A 178 -7.84 -1.68 -7.73
CA THR A 178 -9.30 -1.70 -7.92
C THR A 178 -9.96 -2.74 -7.02
N LEU A 179 -9.42 -3.95 -6.94
CA LEU A 179 -9.95 -4.98 -6.03
C LEU A 179 -10.02 -4.47 -4.59
N LEU A 180 -8.91 -3.94 -4.07
CA LEU A 180 -8.85 -3.51 -2.68
C LEU A 180 -9.76 -2.33 -2.37
N TYR A 181 -9.73 -1.28 -3.20
CA TYR A 181 -10.36 -0.01 -2.84
C TYR A 181 -11.73 0.21 -3.47
N ASP A 182 -12.01 -0.37 -4.64
CA ASP A 182 -13.29 -0.15 -5.33
C ASP A 182 -14.25 -1.35 -5.15
N ILE A 183 -13.72 -2.56 -4.91
CA ILE A 183 -14.54 -3.77 -4.70
C ILE A 183 -14.61 -4.12 -3.21
N LEU A 184 -13.47 -4.35 -2.56
CA LEU A 184 -13.42 -4.74 -1.15
C LEU A 184 -13.59 -3.56 -0.20
N GLN A 185 -13.63 -2.34 -0.72
CA GLN A 185 -13.87 -1.12 0.05
C GLN A 185 -12.91 -0.98 1.25
N MET A 186 -11.63 -1.31 1.04
CA MET A 186 -10.61 -1.16 2.07
C MET A 186 -10.52 0.30 2.51
N PRO A 187 -10.38 0.56 3.81
CA PRO A 187 -10.25 1.91 4.31
C PRO A 187 -8.94 2.55 3.83
N ILE A 188 -9.00 3.82 3.46
CA ILE A 188 -7.80 4.59 3.12
C ILE A 188 -7.28 5.24 4.40
N SER A 189 -6.47 4.51 5.15
CA SER A 189 -5.93 4.94 6.45
C SER A 189 -4.80 5.96 6.33
N ILE A 190 -4.05 5.93 5.21
CA ILE A 190 -2.95 6.84 4.89
C ILE A 190 -3.43 7.90 3.89
N ARG A 191 -2.57 8.53 3.12
CA ARG A 191 -2.95 9.65 2.23
C ARG A 191 -3.58 9.22 0.93
N ASN A 192 -3.18 8.09 0.39
CA ASN A 192 -3.55 7.66 -0.95
C ASN A 192 -3.58 6.13 -1.06
N ARG A 193 -3.99 5.65 -2.23
CA ARG A 193 -4.15 4.22 -2.54
C ARG A 193 -2.84 3.50 -2.92
N VAL A 194 -1.66 4.11 -2.76
CA VAL A 194 -0.38 3.44 -3.07
C VAL A 194 0.18 2.63 -1.90
N ALA A 195 -0.31 2.87 -0.70
CA ALA A 195 0.01 2.09 0.48
C ALA A 195 -1.15 1.13 0.77
N MET A 196 -1.03 -0.08 0.29
CA MET A 196 -1.96 -1.17 0.54
C MET A 196 -1.57 -1.79 1.89
N THR A 197 -2.08 -1.20 2.96
CA THR A 197 -1.78 -1.61 4.33
C THR A 197 -2.71 -2.73 4.75
N ALA A 198 -2.22 -3.61 5.64
CA ALA A 198 -3.07 -4.53 6.36
C ALA A 198 -4.03 -3.73 7.25
N ASP A 199 -5.29 -4.01 7.12
CA ASP A 199 -6.33 -3.48 8.00
C ASP A 199 -7.36 -4.58 8.23
N VAL A 200 -8.19 -4.42 9.24
CA VAL A 200 -9.21 -5.41 9.56
C VAL A 200 -10.34 -5.29 8.55
N ASN A 201 -10.34 -6.18 7.56
CA ASN A 201 -11.43 -6.36 6.61
C ASN A 201 -11.67 -7.84 6.37
N PRO A 202 -12.72 -8.45 6.94
CA PRO A 202 -12.97 -9.89 6.86
C PRO A 202 -13.09 -10.41 5.42
N PHE A 203 -13.57 -9.62 4.48
CA PHE A 203 -13.66 -10.00 3.07
C PHE A 203 -12.28 -10.08 2.40
N GLN A 204 -11.42 -9.12 2.72
CA GLN A 204 -10.04 -9.08 2.21
C GLN A 204 -9.23 -10.24 2.80
N GLU A 205 -9.31 -10.44 4.12
CA GLU A 205 -8.64 -11.53 4.81
C GLU A 205 -9.07 -12.90 4.25
N TYR A 206 -10.37 -13.08 4.04
CA TYR A 206 -10.93 -14.29 3.46
C TYR A 206 -10.43 -14.55 2.02
N LEU A 207 -10.59 -13.59 1.12
CA LEU A 207 -10.24 -13.74 -0.30
C LEU A 207 -8.73 -13.84 -0.54
N MET A 208 -7.95 -13.10 0.24
CA MET A 208 -6.50 -13.14 0.13
C MET A 208 -5.88 -14.33 0.85
N GLY A 209 -6.64 -15.08 1.63
CA GLY A 209 -6.13 -16.21 2.39
C GLY A 209 -5.16 -15.79 3.50
N VAL A 210 -5.46 -14.68 4.19
CA VAL A 210 -4.67 -14.21 5.35
C VAL A 210 -5.00 -15.10 6.55
N ARG A 211 -4.30 -16.21 6.63
CA ARG A 211 -4.54 -17.22 7.66
C ARG A 211 -3.97 -16.80 9.00
N TYR A 212 -2.82 -16.17 9.01
CA TYR A 212 -2.14 -15.76 10.23
C TYR A 212 -1.98 -14.25 10.30
N ILE A 213 -2.11 -13.73 11.49
CA ILE A 213 -1.89 -12.30 11.76
C ILE A 213 -1.06 -12.11 13.04
N GLN A 214 -0.28 -11.04 13.04
CA GLN A 214 0.29 -10.46 14.24
C GLN A 214 -0.54 -9.26 14.66
N THR A 215 -0.95 -9.24 15.92
CA THR A 215 -1.74 -8.16 16.52
C THR A 215 -1.47 -8.05 18.02
N LYS A 216 -2.23 -7.20 18.72
CA LYS A 216 -2.26 -7.11 20.19
C LYS A 216 -3.45 -7.84 20.76
N ALA A 217 -3.37 -8.22 22.05
CA ALA A 217 -4.40 -9.02 22.73
C ALA A 217 -5.80 -8.39 22.67
N ASP A 218 -5.88 -7.06 22.77
CA ASP A 218 -7.11 -6.27 22.70
C ASP A 218 -7.62 -6.02 21.28
N LYS A 219 -6.92 -6.54 20.25
CA LYS A 219 -7.19 -6.24 18.82
C LYS A 219 -7.29 -7.48 17.94
N VAL A 220 -7.51 -8.65 18.53
CA VAL A 220 -7.70 -9.89 17.74
C VAL A 220 -9.03 -9.80 17.00
N PRO A 221 -9.04 -9.80 15.64
CA PRO A 221 -10.28 -9.67 14.87
C PRO A 221 -11.17 -10.89 15.01
N ALA A 222 -12.43 -10.73 14.70
CA ALA A 222 -13.37 -11.82 14.68
C ALA A 222 -12.95 -12.93 13.70
N GLY A 223 -13.11 -14.18 14.11
CA GLY A 223 -12.70 -15.35 13.35
C GLY A 223 -11.27 -15.81 13.61
N TYR A 224 -10.41 -14.97 14.19
CA TYR A 224 -9.06 -15.36 14.58
C TYR A 224 -9.00 -15.89 16.00
N LYS A 225 -8.18 -16.91 16.21
CA LYS A 225 -7.89 -17.53 17.52
C LYS A 225 -6.42 -17.39 17.85
N THR A 226 -6.11 -16.98 19.06
CA THR A 226 -4.74 -16.87 19.54
C THR A 226 -4.04 -18.23 19.52
N LEU A 227 -2.88 -18.29 18.86
CA LEU A 227 -1.97 -19.44 18.88
C LEU A 227 -0.82 -19.24 19.85
N LEU A 228 -0.23 -18.04 19.86
CA LEU A 228 0.94 -17.72 20.67
C LEU A 228 0.88 -16.26 21.12
N GLU A 229 1.30 -16.02 22.36
CA GLU A 229 1.54 -14.69 22.90
C GLU A 229 3.00 -14.52 23.27
N LYS A 230 3.61 -13.41 22.84
CA LYS A 230 5.02 -13.11 23.10
C LYS A 230 5.21 -11.59 23.19
N ASP A 231 5.75 -11.12 24.30
CA ASP A 231 6.05 -9.70 24.56
C ASP A 231 4.86 -8.73 24.32
N GLY A 232 3.63 -9.20 24.65
CA GLY A 232 2.40 -8.43 24.44
C GLY A 232 1.87 -8.41 23.00
N HIS A 233 2.47 -9.19 22.11
CA HIS A 233 2.01 -9.43 20.75
C HIS A 233 1.37 -10.80 20.63
N ILE A 234 0.36 -10.89 19.79
CA ILE A 234 -0.42 -12.11 19.55
C ILE A 234 -0.16 -12.59 18.13
N LEU A 235 0.19 -13.86 17.99
CA LEU A 235 0.04 -14.62 16.76
C LEU A 235 -1.33 -15.29 16.79
N ALA A 236 -2.18 -14.99 15.81
CA ALA A 236 -3.52 -15.56 15.73
C ALA A 236 -3.79 -16.17 14.35
N GLU A 237 -4.66 -17.19 14.34
CA GLU A 237 -5.04 -17.95 13.15
C GLU A 237 -6.53 -17.83 12.85
N ASN A 238 -6.86 -17.65 11.58
CA ASN A 238 -8.18 -17.88 11.02
C ASN A 238 -8.11 -19.02 10.00
N SER A 239 -8.67 -20.17 10.35
CA SER A 239 -8.75 -21.32 9.45
C SER A 239 -9.84 -21.20 8.37
N ASN A 240 -10.77 -20.25 8.52
CA ASN A 240 -11.84 -19.97 7.58
C ASN A 240 -11.43 -18.87 6.58
N VAL A 241 -10.39 -19.13 5.81
CA VAL A 241 -9.94 -18.29 4.70
C VAL A 241 -9.71 -19.14 3.46
N LEU A 242 -9.79 -18.55 2.27
CA LEU A 242 -9.50 -19.28 1.02
C LEU A 242 -8.01 -19.63 0.96
N PRO A 243 -7.66 -20.81 0.41
CA PRO A 243 -6.28 -21.11 0.09
C PRO A 243 -5.70 -20.12 -0.93
N ILE A 244 -4.37 -19.98 -0.97
CA ILE A 244 -3.70 -19.17 -2.02
C ILE A 244 -4.04 -19.69 -3.43
N ALA A 245 -4.25 -20.99 -3.56
CA ALA A 245 -4.62 -21.64 -4.81
C ALA A 245 -5.69 -22.71 -4.57
N TYR A 246 -6.68 -22.77 -5.43
CA TYR A 246 -7.80 -23.71 -5.33
C TYR A 246 -8.54 -23.86 -6.66
N GLY A 247 -9.35 -24.91 -6.79
CA GLY A 247 -10.34 -25.04 -7.86
C GLY A 247 -11.68 -24.46 -7.44
N SER A 248 -12.40 -23.93 -8.41
CA SER A 248 -13.74 -23.40 -8.20
C SER A 248 -14.71 -23.95 -9.21
N THR A 249 -15.80 -24.52 -8.69
CA THR A 249 -16.95 -24.98 -9.50
C THR A 249 -18.22 -24.15 -9.25
N ALA A 250 -18.10 -23.04 -8.51
CA ALA A 250 -19.16 -22.07 -8.29
C ALA A 250 -18.76 -20.73 -8.92
N LEU A 251 -19.27 -20.49 -10.12
CA LEU A 251 -18.85 -19.39 -10.98
C LEU A 251 -19.95 -18.34 -11.16
N MET A 252 -19.54 -17.12 -11.49
CA MET A 252 -20.38 -16.05 -12.02
C MET A 252 -19.60 -15.31 -13.11
N THR A 253 -20.28 -14.91 -14.18
CA THR A 253 -19.64 -14.12 -15.24
C THR A 253 -19.37 -12.69 -14.78
N GLU A 254 -18.38 -12.07 -15.40
CA GLU A 254 -18.03 -10.69 -15.11
C GLU A 254 -19.19 -9.72 -15.42
N SER A 255 -19.91 -9.94 -16.53
CA SER A 255 -21.06 -9.13 -16.90
C SER A 255 -22.26 -9.28 -15.96
N GLU A 256 -22.43 -10.41 -15.30
CA GLU A 256 -23.46 -10.58 -14.27
C GLU A 256 -23.04 -9.89 -12.96
N TYR A 257 -21.78 -10.05 -12.57
CA TYR A 257 -21.23 -9.42 -11.40
C TYR A 257 -21.30 -7.88 -11.49
N ASP A 258 -21.01 -7.30 -12.66
CA ASP A 258 -21.03 -5.84 -12.88
C ASP A 258 -22.43 -5.21 -12.82
N LYS A 259 -23.50 -6.01 -12.80
CA LYS A 259 -24.86 -5.52 -12.52
C LYS A 259 -25.15 -5.37 -11.03
N LEU A 260 -24.30 -5.95 -10.17
CA LEU A 260 -24.46 -5.86 -8.74
C LEU A 260 -23.94 -4.51 -8.22
N SER A 261 -24.44 -4.11 -7.08
CA SER A 261 -23.98 -2.93 -6.36
C SER A 261 -23.57 -3.29 -4.94
N TYR A 262 -22.79 -2.39 -4.31
CA TYR A 262 -22.49 -2.53 -2.88
C TYR A 262 -23.80 -2.58 -2.05
N PRO A 263 -23.91 -3.51 -1.08
CA PRO A 263 -22.91 -4.42 -0.56
C PRO A 263 -22.88 -5.80 -1.24
N GLN A 264 -23.75 -6.07 -2.21
CA GLN A 264 -23.91 -7.37 -2.86
C GLN A 264 -22.62 -7.84 -3.56
N THR A 265 -21.83 -6.91 -4.08
CA THR A 265 -20.54 -7.22 -4.70
C THR A 265 -19.56 -7.91 -3.75
N LEU A 266 -19.53 -7.49 -2.48
CA LEU A 266 -18.65 -8.09 -1.45
C LEU A 266 -19.05 -9.54 -1.14
N ASP A 267 -20.32 -9.75 -0.91
CA ASP A 267 -20.88 -11.04 -0.58
C ASP A 267 -20.73 -12.04 -1.75
N THR A 268 -20.99 -11.55 -2.97
CA THR A 268 -20.88 -12.38 -4.17
C THR A 268 -19.46 -12.87 -4.42
N ILE A 269 -18.46 -11.99 -4.38
CA ILE A 269 -17.07 -12.34 -4.71
C ILE A 269 -16.46 -13.32 -3.69
N THR A 270 -17.01 -13.43 -2.48
CA THR A 270 -16.55 -14.39 -1.48
C THR A 270 -17.10 -15.79 -1.69
N ASN A 271 -18.25 -15.94 -2.38
CA ASN A 271 -18.88 -17.24 -2.56
C ASN A 271 -19.05 -17.67 -4.04
N ARG A 272 -18.58 -16.85 -4.96
CA ARG A 272 -18.49 -17.16 -6.41
C ARG A 272 -17.14 -16.71 -6.95
N THR A 273 -16.57 -17.50 -7.83
CA THR A 273 -15.44 -17.03 -8.63
C THR A 273 -15.96 -16.24 -9.81
N ILE A 274 -15.53 -15.00 -9.92
CA ILE A 274 -15.88 -14.13 -11.05
C ILE A 274 -14.93 -14.42 -12.19
N VAL A 275 -15.49 -14.81 -13.35
CA VAL A 275 -14.74 -15.26 -14.53
C VAL A 275 -15.10 -14.42 -15.76
N PRO A 276 -14.21 -14.31 -16.76
CA PRO A 276 -14.52 -13.62 -18.03
C PRO A 276 -15.79 -14.21 -18.72
N ASP A 277 -16.53 -13.37 -19.44
CA ASP A 277 -17.76 -13.76 -20.14
C ASP A 277 -17.52 -14.79 -21.27
N SER A 278 -16.36 -14.74 -21.89
CA SER A 278 -15.91 -15.72 -22.87
C SER A 278 -14.45 -16.06 -22.59
N PRO A 279 -14.11 -17.32 -22.38
CA PRO A 279 -12.72 -17.72 -22.43
C PRO A 279 -12.22 -17.53 -23.86
N ASP A 280 -11.32 -16.57 -24.09
CA ASP A 280 -10.67 -16.39 -25.38
C ASP A 280 -10.04 -17.73 -25.83
N ASN A 281 -10.58 -18.32 -26.93
CA ASN A 281 -9.92 -19.32 -27.74
C ASN A 281 -9.52 -20.65 -27.08
N SER A 282 -10.30 -21.26 -26.21
CA SER A 282 -10.09 -22.67 -25.91
C SER A 282 -10.96 -23.53 -26.83
N GLU A 283 -10.32 -24.33 -27.69
CA GLU A 283 -10.99 -25.47 -28.43
C GLU A 283 -11.60 -26.49 -27.46
N ASN A 284 -11.38 -26.31 -26.15
CA ASN A 284 -11.89 -27.06 -25.02
C ASN A 284 -12.80 -26.21 -24.12
N ALA A 285 -13.61 -25.31 -24.67
CA ALA A 285 -14.68 -24.69 -23.90
C ALA A 285 -15.71 -25.78 -23.56
N SER A 286 -15.41 -26.53 -22.55
CA SER A 286 -16.33 -27.40 -21.85
C SER A 286 -17.56 -26.59 -21.42
N ASP A 287 -18.71 -27.20 -21.44
CA ASP A 287 -19.96 -26.55 -21.03
C ASP A 287 -19.92 -26.18 -19.54
N LEU A 288 -19.41 -25.02 -19.26
CA LEU A 288 -19.36 -24.48 -17.90
C LEU A 288 -20.74 -24.08 -17.35
N SER A 289 -21.82 -24.25 -18.13
CA SER A 289 -23.16 -23.79 -17.73
C SER A 289 -23.60 -24.36 -16.38
N ALA A 290 -23.21 -25.60 -16.05
CA ALA A 290 -23.51 -26.21 -14.76
C ALA A 290 -22.76 -25.65 -13.58
N ALA A 291 -21.72 -24.84 -13.80
CA ALA A 291 -20.94 -24.17 -12.76
C ALA A 291 -21.47 -22.75 -12.44
N PHE A 292 -22.26 -22.15 -13.34
CA PHE A 292 -22.88 -20.87 -13.11
C PHE A 292 -24.09 -21.01 -12.19
N LEU A 293 -23.94 -20.52 -10.96
CA LEU A 293 -24.98 -20.65 -9.94
C LEU A 293 -25.65 -19.28 -9.69
N PRO A 294 -27.00 -19.24 -9.60
CA PRO A 294 -27.70 -18.05 -9.16
C PRO A 294 -27.20 -17.60 -7.79
N TYR A 295 -27.12 -16.31 -7.59
CA TYR A 295 -26.72 -15.73 -6.34
C TYR A 295 -27.83 -14.86 -5.73
N ALA A 296 -28.12 -15.08 -4.47
CA ALA A 296 -28.96 -14.22 -3.66
C ALA A 296 -28.16 -13.71 -2.46
N SER A 297 -28.09 -12.41 -2.30
CA SER A 297 -27.37 -11.80 -1.18
C SER A 297 -27.93 -12.28 0.16
N GLN A 298 -27.01 -12.61 1.07
CA GLN A 298 -27.34 -13.01 2.44
C GLN A 298 -27.19 -11.84 3.42
N MET A 299 -26.79 -10.68 2.92
CA MET A 299 -26.67 -9.47 3.73
C MET A 299 -28.05 -8.93 4.12
N LYS A 300 -28.17 -8.55 5.38
CA LYS A 300 -29.40 -7.97 5.92
C LYS A 300 -29.16 -6.49 6.18
N GLU A 301 -30.12 -5.66 5.79
CA GLU A 301 -30.11 -4.25 6.14
C GLU A 301 -30.21 -4.10 7.68
N TYR A 302 -29.39 -3.20 8.23
CA TYR A 302 -29.36 -2.88 9.65
C TYR A 302 -29.74 -1.41 9.81
N SER A 303 -30.88 -1.18 10.45
CA SER A 303 -31.46 0.17 10.57
C SER A 303 -30.73 0.97 11.65
N LEU A 304 -30.02 2.01 11.26
CA LEU A 304 -29.44 2.99 12.18
C LEU A 304 -30.33 4.24 12.28
N PRO A 305 -30.40 4.90 13.45
CA PRO A 305 -31.03 6.21 13.58
C PRO A 305 -30.44 7.23 12.60
N ALA A 306 -31.27 8.13 12.06
CA ALA A 306 -30.82 9.13 11.08
C ALA A 306 -29.72 10.07 11.64
N ASP A 307 -29.70 10.27 12.94
CA ASP A 307 -28.75 11.09 13.68
C ASP A 307 -27.58 10.30 14.29
N PHE A 308 -27.46 9.01 13.97
CA PHE A 308 -26.47 8.11 14.57
C PHE A 308 -25.03 8.64 14.46
N LEU A 309 -24.68 9.22 13.33
CA LEU A 309 -23.36 9.82 13.09
C LEU A 309 -23.35 11.34 13.23
N ASP A 310 -24.45 11.96 13.72
CA ASP A 310 -24.49 13.40 13.90
C ASP A 310 -23.42 13.83 14.90
N HIS A 311 -22.52 14.65 14.42
CA HIS A 311 -21.43 15.21 15.19
C HIS A 311 -21.24 16.67 14.82
N LYS A 312 -21.21 17.55 15.82
CA LYS A 312 -20.91 18.97 15.60
C LYS A 312 -19.41 19.13 15.43
N THR A 313 -19.04 20.05 14.56
CA THR A 313 -17.66 20.43 14.31
C THR A 313 -16.82 20.51 15.57
N SER A 314 -15.76 19.72 15.62
CA SER A 314 -14.83 19.69 16.73
C SER A 314 -13.63 20.62 16.47
N LYS A 315 -13.29 21.45 17.46
CA LYS A 315 -12.04 22.25 17.44
C LYS A 315 -10.80 21.39 17.65
N LYS A 316 -10.95 20.17 18.14
CA LYS A 316 -9.93 19.14 18.37
C LYS A 316 -10.51 17.78 18.03
N SER A 317 -9.69 16.76 17.92
CA SER A 317 -10.17 15.38 17.77
C SER A 317 -10.97 14.96 19.01
N GLU A 318 -12.06 14.25 18.79
CA GLU A 318 -12.98 13.82 19.83
C GLU A 318 -13.45 12.39 19.58
N THR A 319 -13.53 11.58 20.63
CA THR A 319 -14.09 10.23 20.58
C THR A 319 -15.48 10.25 21.19
N VAL A 320 -16.44 9.69 20.49
CA VAL A 320 -17.84 9.56 20.91
C VAL A 320 -18.24 8.09 20.86
N ARG A 321 -18.80 7.57 21.94
CA ARG A 321 -19.43 6.25 21.95
C ARG A 321 -20.88 6.37 21.49
N ARG A 322 -21.28 5.49 20.55
CA ARG A 322 -22.63 5.42 20.00
C ARG A 322 -23.22 4.04 20.25
N GLU A 323 -24.29 3.97 21.04
CA GLU A 323 -25.00 2.74 21.27
C GLU A 323 -25.70 2.27 20.00
N LEU A 324 -25.59 0.99 19.67
CA LEU A 324 -26.31 0.38 18.57
C LEU A 324 -27.78 0.15 18.94
N PRO A 325 -28.72 0.28 17.99
CA PRO A 325 -30.14 0.02 18.24
C PRO A 325 -30.44 -1.40 18.73
N GLU A 326 -29.68 -2.36 18.26
CA GLU A 326 -29.72 -3.76 18.64
C GLU A 326 -28.30 -4.27 18.82
N THR A 327 -28.08 -5.09 19.85
CA THR A 327 -26.77 -5.76 20.04
C THR A 327 -26.49 -6.70 18.87
N LEU A 328 -25.34 -6.56 18.24
CA LEU A 328 -24.88 -7.47 17.21
C LEU A 328 -24.16 -8.66 17.86
N PRO A 329 -24.59 -9.89 17.54
CA PRO A 329 -23.93 -11.08 18.09
C PRO A 329 -22.46 -11.17 17.68
N ALA A 330 -21.66 -11.80 18.53
CA ALA A 330 -20.27 -12.15 18.22
C ALA A 330 -20.15 -12.80 16.83
N SER A 331 -19.03 -12.55 16.15
CA SER A 331 -18.77 -13.05 14.78
C SER A 331 -19.78 -12.58 13.72
N THR A 332 -20.37 -11.40 13.92
CA THR A 332 -21.18 -10.69 12.91
C THR A 332 -20.37 -9.52 12.34
N ILE A 333 -20.34 -9.39 11.02
CA ILE A 333 -19.75 -8.26 10.31
C ILE A 333 -20.82 -7.17 10.21
N LEU A 334 -20.53 -5.99 10.71
CA LEU A 334 -21.29 -4.76 10.44
C LEU A 334 -20.60 -4.00 9.31
N LEU A 335 -21.29 -3.89 8.18
CA LEU A 335 -20.87 -3.06 7.07
C LEU A 335 -21.53 -1.69 7.24
N LEU A 336 -20.74 -0.65 7.47
CA LEU A 336 -21.21 0.71 7.62
C LEU A 336 -20.60 1.57 6.51
N SER A 337 -21.44 2.36 5.83
CA SER A 337 -20.98 3.33 4.84
C SER A 337 -21.74 4.64 4.94
N PHE A 338 -21.07 5.73 4.60
CA PHE A 338 -21.65 7.07 4.55
C PHE A 338 -20.81 8.01 3.70
N ASP A 339 -21.45 9.02 3.12
CA ASP A 339 -20.76 10.06 2.36
C ASP A 339 -20.24 11.15 3.27
N VAL A 340 -19.05 11.68 2.94
CA VAL A 340 -18.38 12.75 3.67
C VAL A 340 -18.28 13.99 2.78
N LYS A 341 -18.95 15.07 3.14
CA LYS A 341 -18.81 16.39 2.51
C LYS A 341 -17.84 17.23 3.33
N TYR A 342 -16.68 17.52 2.76
CA TYR A 342 -15.60 18.24 3.41
C TYR A 342 -14.88 19.19 2.43
N ASN A 343 -14.66 20.44 2.85
CA ASN A 343 -14.02 21.48 2.03
C ASN A 343 -12.80 22.11 2.74
N GLY A 344 -12.27 21.47 3.77
CA GLY A 344 -11.12 21.98 4.51
C GLY A 344 -9.81 21.83 3.76
N GLU A 345 -8.83 22.66 4.10
CA GLU A 345 -7.50 22.66 3.49
C GLU A 345 -6.67 21.42 3.87
N LYS A 346 -6.81 20.97 5.13
CA LYS A 346 -6.06 19.82 5.68
C LYS A 346 -6.89 18.55 5.63
N ASP A 347 -6.21 17.42 5.56
CA ASP A 347 -6.86 16.12 5.58
C ASP A 347 -7.73 15.93 6.84
N MET A 348 -8.85 15.25 6.70
CA MET A 348 -9.71 14.82 7.80
C MET A 348 -9.76 13.29 7.88
N SER A 349 -10.13 12.75 9.03
CA SER A 349 -10.32 11.30 9.21
C SER A 349 -11.40 11.01 10.25
N ILE A 350 -12.06 9.88 10.06
CA ILE A 350 -12.94 9.27 11.05
C ILE A 350 -12.39 7.87 11.32
N THR A 351 -12.32 7.49 12.59
CA THR A 351 -11.89 6.15 13.02
C THR A 351 -13.03 5.52 13.79
N ILE A 352 -13.48 4.33 13.38
CA ILE A 352 -14.55 3.59 14.05
C ILE A 352 -13.98 2.25 14.52
N ASN A 353 -14.05 1.98 15.81
CA ASN A 353 -13.49 0.77 16.44
C ASN A 353 -12.05 0.49 15.99
N GLY A 354 -11.21 1.53 15.88
CA GLY A 354 -9.83 1.42 15.45
C GLY A 354 -9.60 1.46 13.93
N ILE A 355 -10.61 1.23 13.11
CA ILE A 355 -10.52 1.27 11.65
C ILE A 355 -10.59 2.74 11.19
N ARG A 356 -9.54 3.21 10.52
CA ARG A 356 -9.41 4.61 10.12
C ARG A 356 -9.66 4.81 8.64
N ASN A 357 -10.58 5.72 8.32
CA ASN A 357 -10.73 6.28 6.97
C ASN A 357 -10.32 7.75 6.93
N ARG A 358 -9.79 8.19 5.79
CA ARG A 358 -9.23 9.53 5.60
C ARG A 358 -9.66 10.11 4.25
N LEU A 359 -10.03 11.38 4.28
CA LEU A 359 -10.27 12.20 3.09
C LEU A 359 -9.22 13.30 3.02
N SER A 360 -8.63 13.47 1.86
CA SER A 360 -7.64 14.53 1.60
C SER A 360 -8.29 15.91 1.60
N GLY A 361 -7.61 16.88 2.21
CA GLY A 361 -7.99 18.28 2.12
C GLY A 361 -7.69 18.88 0.74
N SER A 362 -8.22 20.08 0.49
CA SER A 362 -8.09 20.78 -0.80
C SER A 362 -6.66 21.16 -1.17
N GLU A 363 -5.76 21.29 -0.20
CA GLU A 363 -4.32 21.56 -0.42
C GLU A 363 -3.47 20.29 -0.59
N ALA A 364 -4.08 19.11 -0.55
CA ALA A 364 -3.34 17.86 -0.70
C ALA A 364 -2.73 17.76 -2.11
N PRO A 365 -1.42 17.55 -2.24
CA PRO A 365 -0.76 17.47 -3.56
C PRO A 365 -1.23 16.24 -4.39
N TYR A 366 -1.77 15.24 -3.72
CA TYR A 366 -2.33 14.03 -4.32
C TYR A 366 -3.61 13.68 -3.56
N PRO A 367 -4.76 14.26 -3.94
CA PRO A 367 -6.03 13.98 -3.29
C PRO A 367 -6.44 12.52 -3.51
N ASN A 368 -6.96 11.89 -2.46
CA ASN A 368 -7.43 10.51 -2.53
C ASN A 368 -8.87 10.36 -3.02
N ASN A 369 -9.63 11.45 -3.09
CA ASN A 369 -11.04 11.48 -3.51
C ASN A 369 -11.91 10.45 -2.77
N ASN A 370 -11.60 10.20 -1.49
CA ASN A 370 -12.30 9.24 -0.65
C ASN A 370 -13.49 9.93 0.04
N ASP A 371 -14.51 10.27 -0.73
CA ASP A 371 -15.70 11.00 -0.27
C ASP A 371 -16.82 10.09 0.26
N THR A 372 -16.69 8.77 0.10
CA THR A 372 -17.53 7.76 0.76
C THR A 372 -16.65 6.88 1.65
N PHE A 373 -16.96 6.83 2.93
CA PHE A 373 -16.25 5.98 3.89
C PHE A 373 -16.96 4.65 4.08
N TYR A 374 -16.18 3.57 4.06
CA TYR A 374 -16.64 2.20 4.30
C TYR A 374 -15.91 1.62 5.50
N TYR A 375 -16.65 0.88 6.32
CA TYR A 375 -16.14 0.16 7.49
C TYR A 375 -16.74 -1.23 7.53
N MET A 376 -15.88 -2.24 7.72
CA MET A 376 -16.24 -3.63 7.96
C MET A 376 -15.82 -3.97 9.39
N ILE A 377 -16.75 -3.84 10.32
CA ILE A 377 -16.51 -3.95 11.75
C ILE A 377 -16.99 -5.32 12.21
N SER A 378 -16.15 -6.06 12.92
CA SER A 378 -16.53 -7.34 13.50
C SER A 378 -15.88 -7.50 14.88
N SER A 379 -16.46 -8.35 15.72
CA SER A 379 -15.96 -8.61 17.07
C SER A 379 -16.10 -10.10 17.41
N ASN A 380 -15.21 -10.61 18.24
CA ASN A 380 -15.33 -11.93 18.87
C ASN A 380 -16.34 -11.94 20.05
N GLU A 381 -16.80 -10.76 20.46
CA GLU A 381 -17.79 -10.55 21.50
C GLU A 381 -19.01 -9.84 20.93
N ASP A 382 -20.12 -9.90 21.65
CA ASP A 382 -21.32 -9.16 21.29
C ASP A 382 -21.01 -7.65 21.28
N MET A 383 -21.49 -6.94 20.26
CA MET A 383 -21.22 -5.52 20.07
C MET A 383 -22.49 -4.70 20.28
N ASP A 384 -22.48 -3.87 21.30
CA ASP A 384 -23.60 -2.99 21.69
C ASP A 384 -23.39 -1.52 21.30
N ALA A 385 -22.14 -1.14 20.97
CA ALA A 385 -21.81 0.24 20.66
C ALA A 385 -20.61 0.34 19.70
N LEU A 386 -20.45 1.52 19.09
CA LEU A 386 -19.29 1.89 18.30
C LEU A 386 -18.53 3.06 18.95
N ASP A 387 -17.22 2.94 19.05
CA ASP A 387 -16.33 4.03 19.43
C ASP A 387 -15.88 4.79 18.18
N ILE A 388 -16.34 6.03 18.04
CA ILE A 388 -16.13 6.85 16.84
C ILE A 388 -15.23 8.03 17.19
N MET A 389 -14.05 8.09 16.62
CA MET A 389 -13.13 9.20 16.77
C MET A 389 -13.20 10.10 15.54
N PHE A 390 -13.68 11.30 15.74
CA PHE A 390 -13.73 12.37 14.73
C PHE A 390 -12.46 13.21 14.79
N SER A 391 -11.80 13.41 13.67
CA SER A 391 -10.69 14.37 13.59
C SER A 391 -11.21 15.81 13.61
N LYS A 392 -10.31 16.76 13.91
CA LYS A 392 -10.63 18.19 13.78
C LYS A 392 -11.04 18.53 12.34
N GLY A 393 -12.17 19.22 12.17
CA GLY A 393 -12.64 19.70 10.87
C GLY A 393 -14.15 19.98 10.88
N GLU A 394 -14.59 20.70 9.87
CA GLU A 394 -16.02 20.92 9.58
C GLU A 394 -16.42 20.03 8.41
N TYR A 395 -17.24 19.04 8.67
CA TYR A 395 -17.72 18.11 7.66
C TYR A 395 -19.15 17.67 7.95
N LYS A 396 -19.85 17.25 6.90
CA LYS A 396 -21.21 16.74 6.98
C LYS A 396 -21.23 15.30 6.50
N LEU A 397 -21.86 14.43 7.29
CA LEU A 397 -22.09 13.04 6.96
C LEU A 397 -23.51 12.84 6.44
N THR A 398 -23.66 12.10 5.35
CA THR A 398 -24.95 11.86 4.68
C THR A 398 -24.98 10.44 4.12
N ASN A 399 -26.16 9.97 3.71
CA ASN A 399 -26.36 8.67 3.06
C ASN A 399 -25.83 7.48 3.89
N ILE A 400 -26.12 7.49 5.21
CA ILE A 400 -25.72 6.43 6.11
C ILE A 400 -26.45 5.15 5.72
N LYS A 401 -25.68 4.06 5.49
CA LYS A 401 -26.20 2.73 5.21
C LYS A 401 -25.46 1.74 6.08
N ALA A 402 -26.19 0.78 6.62
CA ALA A 402 -25.61 -0.31 7.37
C ALA A 402 -26.22 -1.65 6.98
N TYR A 403 -25.39 -2.69 6.99
CA TYR A 403 -25.78 -4.07 6.70
C TYR A 403 -25.05 -5.00 7.65
N THR A 404 -25.58 -6.21 7.85
CA THR A 404 -24.97 -7.25 8.66
C THR A 404 -24.82 -8.55 7.87
N LEU A 405 -23.72 -9.26 8.15
CA LEU A 405 -23.45 -10.59 7.63
C LEU A 405 -22.73 -11.42 8.70
N PRO A 406 -23.27 -12.60 9.10
CA PRO A 406 -22.49 -13.52 9.94
C PRO A 406 -21.21 -13.98 9.27
N LEU A 407 -20.08 -14.00 9.97
CA LEU A 407 -18.78 -14.45 9.45
C LEU A 407 -18.83 -15.88 8.88
N SER A 408 -19.67 -16.74 9.44
CA SER A 408 -19.88 -18.12 8.96
C SER A 408 -20.44 -18.20 7.54
N LEU A 409 -20.96 -17.10 7.00
CA LEU A 409 -21.46 -17.02 5.64
C LEU A 409 -20.39 -16.60 4.62
N LEU A 410 -19.19 -16.27 5.06
CA LEU A 410 -18.00 -16.21 4.19
C LEU A 410 -17.62 -17.66 3.86
N PHE A 411 -18.16 -18.17 2.76
CA PHE A 411 -18.01 -19.56 2.36
C PHE A 411 -18.11 -19.69 0.85
N HIS A 412 -17.16 -20.45 0.25
CA HIS A 412 -17.15 -20.74 -1.18
C HIS A 412 -17.70 -22.15 -1.44
N PRO A 413 -18.94 -22.30 -1.96
CA PRO A 413 -19.63 -23.58 -2.04
C PRO A 413 -19.02 -24.56 -3.05
N GLY A 414 -18.24 -24.07 -4.01
CA GLY A 414 -17.62 -24.86 -5.07
C GLY A 414 -16.11 -24.98 -4.93
N LEU A 415 -15.56 -24.82 -3.72
CA LEU A 415 -14.12 -24.92 -3.50
C LEU A 415 -13.63 -26.36 -3.66
N VAL A 416 -12.57 -26.55 -4.46
CA VAL A 416 -11.84 -27.81 -4.65
C VAL A 416 -10.40 -27.62 -4.17
N ALA A 417 -9.95 -28.51 -3.32
CA ALA A 417 -8.64 -28.42 -2.71
C ALA A 417 -7.52 -28.66 -3.74
N PHE A 418 -6.53 -27.77 -3.77
CA PHE A 418 -5.28 -27.92 -4.48
C PHE A 418 -4.26 -28.60 -3.56
N GLN A 419 -3.59 -29.62 -4.07
CA GLN A 419 -2.52 -30.32 -3.37
C GLN A 419 -1.19 -29.72 -3.82
N GLU A 420 -0.68 -28.81 -3.03
CA GLU A 420 0.58 -28.14 -3.28
C GLU A 420 1.75 -29.12 -3.16
N LYS A 421 2.74 -29.00 -4.05
CA LYS A 421 4.00 -29.71 -4.07
C LYS A 421 5.14 -28.73 -4.00
N GLU A 422 6.30 -29.23 -3.64
CA GLU A 422 7.52 -28.42 -3.60
C GLU A 422 7.79 -27.78 -4.97
N VAL A 423 8.09 -26.49 -4.96
CA VAL A 423 8.42 -25.71 -6.15
C VAL A 423 9.92 -25.85 -6.46
N SER A 424 10.26 -25.83 -7.73
CA SER A 424 11.66 -25.92 -8.17
C SER A 424 12.00 -24.84 -9.20
N GLY A 425 13.23 -24.35 -9.15
CA GLY A 425 13.74 -23.42 -10.14
C GLY A 425 13.01 -22.08 -10.18
N LYS A 426 12.24 -21.83 -11.22
CA LYS A 426 11.46 -20.59 -11.44
C LYS A 426 9.96 -20.76 -11.18
N GLU A 427 9.55 -21.89 -10.68
CA GLU A 427 8.15 -22.13 -10.35
C GLU A 427 7.74 -21.29 -9.14
N ILE A 428 6.54 -20.75 -9.20
CA ILE A 428 5.92 -20.01 -8.09
C ILE A 428 4.90 -20.90 -7.37
N LEU A 429 4.26 -21.79 -8.13
CA LEU A 429 3.28 -22.73 -7.65
C LEU A 429 3.39 -24.03 -8.44
N ASN A 430 3.35 -25.15 -7.74
CA ASN A 430 3.34 -26.50 -8.30
C ASN A 430 2.41 -27.40 -7.51
N GLY A 431 1.72 -28.33 -8.15
CA GLY A 431 0.83 -29.23 -7.45
C GLY A 431 -0.13 -29.98 -8.36
N SER A 432 -1.16 -30.55 -7.76
CA SER A 432 -2.20 -31.28 -8.46
C SER A 432 -3.58 -30.96 -7.90
N ILE A 433 -4.60 -31.02 -8.75
CA ILE A 433 -5.98 -30.83 -8.38
C ILE A 433 -6.85 -31.85 -9.10
N ASP A 434 -7.86 -32.37 -8.42
CA ASP A 434 -8.84 -33.29 -8.99
C ASP A 434 -10.19 -32.58 -9.06
N MET A 435 -10.54 -32.10 -10.24
CA MET A 435 -11.77 -31.33 -10.45
C MET A 435 -12.94 -32.27 -10.67
N PRO A 436 -14.01 -32.20 -9.85
CA PRO A 436 -15.19 -33.09 -10.00
C PRO A 436 -16.04 -32.76 -11.23
N LYS A 437 -15.90 -31.58 -11.79
CA LYS A 437 -16.52 -31.05 -13.00
C LYS A 437 -15.74 -29.85 -13.50
N ASP A 438 -16.05 -29.41 -14.71
CA ASP A 438 -15.46 -28.24 -15.31
C ASP A 438 -15.62 -27.00 -14.42
N GLY A 439 -14.57 -26.17 -14.35
CA GLY A 439 -14.49 -25.02 -13.49
C GLY A 439 -13.26 -24.17 -13.79
N TYR A 440 -12.77 -23.51 -12.78
CA TYR A 440 -11.57 -22.69 -12.88
C TYR A 440 -10.56 -23.01 -11.77
N PHE A 441 -9.29 -23.02 -12.14
CA PHE A 441 -8.22 -22.85 -11.15
C PHE A 441 -8.10 -21.37 -10.82
N VAL A 442 -8.01 -21.08 -9.54
CA VAL A 442 -7.98 -19.72 -8.99
C VAL A 442 -6.80 -19.60 -8.08
N THR A 443 -6.07 -18.50 -8.21
CA THR A 443 -5.05 -18.12 -7.23
C THR A 443 -5.38 -16.75 -6.66
N SER A 444 -4.84 -16.42 -5.52
CA SER A 444 -4.82 -15.05 -5.02
C SER A 444 -3.54 -14.29 -5.39
N TYR A 445 -2.78 -14.77 -6.39
CA TYR A 445 -1.74 -13.98 -7.05
C TYR A 445 -2.37 -12.98 -8.01
N THR A 446 -1.82 -11.78 -8.04
CA THR A 446 -2.30 -10.73 -8.94
C THR A 446 -2.08 -11.11 -10.40
N PHE A 447 -3.09 -10.96 -11.23
CA PHE A 447 -3.00 -11.25 -12.67
C PHE A 447 -1.91 -10.41 -13.35
N SER A 448 -1.10 -11.09 -14.15
CA SER A 448 -0.12 -10.47 -15.05
C SER A 448 0.06 -11.36 -16.29
N LYS A 449 0.21 -10.73 -17.44
CA LYS A 449 0.49 -11.43 -18.72
C LYS A 449 1.87 -12.10 -18.75
N GLY A 450 2.72 -11.83 -17.75
CA GLY A 450 4.05 -12.43 -17.68
C GLY A 450 4.08 -13.83 -17.04
N TYR A 451 2.97 -14.32 -16.52
CA TYR A 451 2.89 -15.68 -15.99
C TYR A 451 2.75 -16.69 -17.13
N ILE A 452 3.47 -17.80 -17.00
CA ILE A 452 3.35 -18.99 -17.82
C ILE A 452 2.65 -20.05 -16.98
N VAL A 453 1.55 -20.58 -17.47
CA VAL A 453 0.78 -21.63 -16.83
C VAL A 453 0.94 -22.92 -17.62
N CYS A 454 1.23 -24.02 -16.94
CA CYS A 454 1.29 -25.35 -17.56
C CYS A 454 0.33 -26.28 -16.82
N VAL A 455 -0.55 -26.94 -17.57
CA VAL A 455 -1.51 -27.94 -17.08
C VAL A 455 -1.23 -29.24 -17.81
N ASP A 456 -0.92 -30.32 -17.11
CA ASP A 456 -0.59 -31.62 -17.66
C ASP A 456 0.48 -31.57 -18.78
N GLY A 457 1.50 -30.70 -18.56
CA GLY A 457 2.62 -30.50 -19.48
C GLY A 457 2.30 -29.65 -20.71
N LYS A 458 1.12 -29.09 -20.83
CA LYS A 458 0.72 -28.18 -21.90
C LYS A 458 0.57 -26.75 -21.36
N GLU A 459 0.95 -25.78 -22.19
CA GLU A 459 0.75 -24.37 -21.86
C GLU A 459 -0.75 -24.03 -21.92
N ALA A 460 -1.25 -23.39 -20.87
CA ALA A 460 -2.61 -22.88 -20.75
C ALA A 460 -2.60 -21.35 -20.71
N ALA A 461 -3.59 -20.71 -21.32
CA ALA A 461 -3.70 -19.26 -21.30
C ALA A 461 -4.21 -18.77 -19.93
N PRO A 462 -3.43 -17.96 -19.20
CA PRO A 462 -3.92 -17.38 -17.96
C PRO A 462 -4.98 -16.33 -18.24
N VAL A 463 -6.01 -16.30 -17.40
CA VAL A 463 -7.07 -15.29 -17.43
C VAL A 463 -7.16 -14.56 -16.10
N GLN A 464 -7.77 -13.38 -16.13
CA GLN A 464 -8.08 -12.64 -14.91
C GLN A 464 -9.37 -13.17 -14.31
N VAL A 465 -9.32 -13.60 -13.04
CA VAL A 465 -10.49 -14.01 -12.25
C VAL A 465 -10.65 -13.09 -11.04
N ASN A 466 -11.84 -13.05 -10.45
CA ASN A 466 -12.13 -12.20 -9.28
C ASN A 466 -11.65 -10.75 -9.46
N LYS A 467 -11.75 -10.23 -10.69
CA LYS A 467 -11.35 -8.84 -11.07
C LYS A 467 -9.86 -8.51 -10.88
N ALA A 468 -9.04 -9.40 -10.30
CA ALA A 468 -7.64 -9.08 -10.03
C ALA A 468 -6.69 -10.28 -10.04
N PHE A 469 -7.18 -11.48 -9.91
CA PHE A 469 -6.35 -12.65 -9.66
C PHE A 469 -6.04 -13.45 -10.91
N LEU A 470 -4.96 -14.21 -10.84
CA LEU A 470 -4.58 -15.17 -11.86
C LEU A 470 -5.43 -16.43 -11.74
N GLY A 471 -6.03 -16.86 -12.83
CA GLY A 471 -6.72 -18.13 -12.95
C GLY A 471 -6.68 -18.69 -14.38
N PHE A 472 -7.25 -19.85 -14.57
CA PHE A 472 -7.43 -20.48 -15.89
C PHE A 472 -8.53 -21.54 -15.82
N PRO A 473 -9.22 -21.85 -16.95
CA PRO A 473 -10.23 -22.88 -16.99
C PRO A 473 -9.60 -24.27 -16.83
N LEU A 474 -10.32 -25.17 -16.15
CA LEU A 474 -10.01 -26.60 -15.95
C LEU A 474 -11.20 -27.46 -16.29
#